data_c83f15b5d89977679a8691eb1217111a
#
_entry.id   c83f15b5d89977679a8691eb1217111a
#
_cell.length_a   1.000
_cell.length_b   1.000
_cell.length_c   1.000
_cell.angle_alpha   90.00
_cell.angle_beta   90.00
_cell.angle_gamma   90.00
#
_symmetry.space_group_name_H-M   'P 1'
#
loop_
_entity.id
_entity.type
_entity.pdbx_description
1 polymer ?
#
loop_
_entity_poly.entity_id
_entity_poly.type
_entity_poly.pdbx_seq_one_letter_code
_entity_poly.pdbx_strand_id
1 'polypeptide(L)'
;MMKQLSVVIVVYNQSCRQSLTCQQLQKIPHTDMQILIFDNSTRDYGNRIYCEENGWIYLGGTGNLGLSKAYNTCIDYLKETNFHGYVCLFDDDTELTADYFNALQKAMETGRKIFVPFVYSNGRILSPCRITSYHKTILFPSEQAAAAYQGTDITAINSGMALSFSIFDDYRYDENIFLDGIDHTHLRHMAAKNIVVSILDVRFHHHFSGDEKPSKKSALIRFGIFAKDYAYIFRAKKPAYWYLVGKRALRLTLQYKSLDFLKILLRSK
;
A
#
# COMPACT_ATOMS: atom_id res chain seq x y z
N MET A 1 -28.60 7.14 1.54
CA MET A 1 -27.94 6.35 0.48
C MET A 1 -26.83 5.51 1.10
N MET A 2 -26.64 4.25 0.68
CA MET A 2 -25.49 3.46 1.11
C MET A 2 -24.23 4.04 0.46
N LYS A 3 -23.18 4.28 1.26
CA LYS A 3 -21.91 4.80 0.75
C LYS A 3 -21.27 3.76 -0.16
N GLN A 4 -20.91 4.15 -1.38
CA GLN A 4 -20.32 3.24 -2.38
C GLN A 4 -18.79 3.15 -2.28
N LEU A 5 -18.15 4.11 -1.61
CA LEU A 5 -16.72 4.16 -1.44
C LEU A 5 -16.34 4.19 0.04
N SER A 6 -15.31 3.44 0.39
CA SER A 6 -14.63 3.53 1.69
C SER A 6 -13.16 3.86 1.45
N VAL A 7 -12.71 4.99 1.96
CA VAL A 7 -11.29 5.38 1.90
C VAL A 7 -10.63 4.93 3.18
N VAL A 8 -9.58 4.14 3.08
CA VAL A 8 -8.77 3.66 4.21
C VAL A 8 -7.39 4.29 4.15
N ILE A 9 -7.01 5.00 5.20
CA ILE A 9 -5.68 5.58 5.36
C ILE A 9 -5.05 5.00 6.61
N VAL A 10 -3.84 4.47 6.48
CA VAL A 10 -3.04 4.02 7.63
C VAL A 10 -2.02 5.10 7.95
N VAL A 11 -2.14 5.70 9.14
CA VAL A 11 -1.19 6.71 9.61
C VAL A 11 -0.20 6.10 10.61
N TYR A 12 1.07 6.51 10.52
CA TYR A 12 2.13 6.00 11.39
C TYR A 12 3.03 7.11 11.93
N ASN A 13 3.01 7.31 13.25
CA ASN A 13 3.80 8.33 13.95
C ASN A 13 3.67 9.73 13.35
N GLN A 14 2.46 10.05 12.89
CA GLN A 14 2.13 11.32 12.25
C GLN A 14 0.73 11.77 12.68
N SER A 15 0.54 13.10 12.75
CA SER A 15 -0.79 13.69 12.94
C SER A 15 -1.55 13.72 11.61
N CYS A 16 -2.82 13.34 11.62
CA CYS A 16 -3.71 13.49 10.45
C CYS A 16 -3.76 14.95 9.95
N ARG A 17 -3.59 15.93 10.84
CA ARG A 17 -3.51 17.35 10.46
C ARG A 17 -2.30 17.67 9.58
N GLN A 18 -1.22 16.87 9.66
CA GLN A 18 -0.01 17.01 8.87
C GLN A 18 0.03 16.06 7.65
N SER A 19 -0.85 15.05 7.64
CA SER A 19 -0.97 14.14 6.50
C SER A 19 -1.47 14.87 5.26
N LEU A 20 -0.70 14.77 4.16
CA LEU A 20 -1.08 15.35 2.88
C LEU A 20 -2.42 14.78 2.38
N THR A 21 -2.56 13.47 2.45
CA THR A 21 -3.78 12.75 2.04
C THR A 21 -5.00 13.22 2.84
N CYS A 22 -4.88 13.32 4.16
CA CYS A 22 -5.98 13.80 5.01
C CYS A 22 -6.37 15.25 4.71
N GLN A 23 -5.37 16.15 4.53
CA GLN A 23 -5.61 17.55 4.20
C GLN A 23 -6.32 17.73 2.84
N GLN A 24 -6.02 16.87 1.88
CA GLN A 24 -6.66 16.92 0.57
C GLN A 24 -8.06 16.34 0.59
N LEU A 25 -8.27 15.22 1.30
CA LEU A 25 -9.60 14.65 1.48
C LEU A 25 -10.59 15.60 2.13
N GLN A 26 -10.16 16.45 3.07
CA GLN A 26 -11.03 17.47 3.65
C GLN A 26 -11.61 18.45 2.62
N LYS A 27 -10.90 18.65 1.50
CA LYS A 27 -11.28 19.61 0.45
C LYS A 27 -12.13 18.94 -0.64
N ILE A 28 -12.18 17.61 -0.68
CA ILE A 28 -12.93 16.85 -1.68
C ILE A 28 -14.33 16.56 -1.12
N PRO A 29 -15.42 16.88 -1.83
CA PRO A 29 -16.77 16.50 -1.43
C PRO A 29 -16.86 14.97 -1.26
N HIS A 30 -17.37 14.50 -0.11
CA HIS A 30 -17.38 13.07 0.24
C HIS A 30 -18.73 12.57 0.78
N THR A 31 -19.82 13.11 0.25
CA THR A 31 -21.19 12.71 0.66
C THR A 31 -21.46 11.21 0.49
N ASP A 32 -20.87 10.59 -0.54
CA ASP A 32 -21.05 9.18 -0.88
C ASP A 32 -19.87 8.30 -0.46
N MET A 33 -18.95 8.85 0.35
CA MET A 33 -17.79 8.15 0.87
C MET A 33 -17.81 8.09 2.39
N GLN A 34 -17.21 7.05 2.95
CA GLN A 34 -16.77 7.02 4.33
C GLN A 34 -15.24 6.98 4.39
N ILE A 35 -14.67 7.65 5.37
CA ILE A 35 -13.23 7.74 5.54
C ILE A 35 -12.86 7.06 6.85
N LEU A 36 -11.99 6.07 6.77
CA LEU A 36 -11.45 5.32 7.88
C LEU A 36 -9.99 5.66 8.05
N ILE A 37 -9.62 6.13 9.23
CA ILE A 37 -8.23 6.31 9.63
C ILE A 37 -7.85 5.16 10.56
N PHE A 38 -6.88 4.35 10.16
CA PHE A 38 -6.25 3.41 11.06
C PHE A 38 -4.97 4.04 11.63
N ASP A 39 -5.01 4.36 12.93
CA ASP A 39 -3.85 4.92 13.62
C ASP A 39 -2.93 3.81 14.13
N ASN A 40 -1.85 3.58 13.39
CA ASN A 40 -0.82 2.59 13.67
C ASN A 40 0.36 3.18 14.48
N SER A 41 0.16 4.36 15.06
CA SER A 41 1.20 5.10 15.76
C SER A 41 1.54 4.50 17.11
N THR A 42 2.78 4.71 17.55
CA THR A 42 3.28 4.21 18.85
C THR A 42 3.04 5.19 20.00
N ARG A 43 2.49 6.37 19.72
CA ARG A 43 2.08 7.40 20.68
C ARG A 43 0.88 8.16 20.13
N ASP A 44 0.19 8.87 21.00
CA ASP A 44 -0.95 9.72 20.62
C ASP A 44 -0.49 10.97 19.85
N TYR A 45 -1.14 11.23 18.71
CA TYR A 45 -0.97 12.40 17.85
C TYR A 45 -2.26 13.24 17.74
N GLY A 46 -3.27 12.95 18.57
CA GLY A 46 -4.58 13.61 18.52
C GLY A 46 -5.45 13.19 17.33
N ASN A 47 -5.14 12.06 16.70
CA ASN A 47 -5.81 11.61 15.48
C ASN A 47 -7.28 11.23 15.72
N ARG A 48 -7.63 10.72 16.91
CA ARG A 48 -9.02 10.43 17.28
C ARG A 48 -9.88 11.70 17.25
N ILE A 49 -9.41 12.77 17.91
CA ILE A 49 -10.13 14.05 17.96
C ILE A 49 -10.27 14.62 16.54
N TYR A 50 -9.21 14.54 15.74
CA TYR A 50 -9.27 14.98 14.35
C TYR A 50 -10.33 14.23 13.53
N CYS A 51 -10.45 12.91 13.69
CA CYS A 51 -11.47 12.13 13.01
C CYS A 51 -12.89 12.52 13.48
N GLU A 52 -13.10 12.72 14.78
CA GLU A 52 -14.39 13.15 15.36
C GLU A 52 -14.81 14.52 14.78
N GLU A 53 -13.89 15.50 14.73
CA GLU A 53 -14.14 16.83 14.17
C GLU A 53 -14.54 16.80 12.68
N ASN A 54 -14.07 15.79 11.92
CA ASN A 54 -14.31 15.65 10.48
C ASN A 54 -15.41 14.63 10.14
N GLY A 55 -16.03 13.98 11.13
CA GLY A 55 -17.00 12.91 10.92
C GLY A 55 -16.39 11.66 10.27
N TRP A 56 -15.08 11.42 10.49
CA TRP A 56 -14.35 10.27 10.01
C TRP A 56 -14.31 9.16 11.06
N ILE A 57 -14.13 7.93 10.60
CA ILE A 57 -14.05 6.75 11.46
C ILE A 57 -12.60 6.58 11.92
N TYR A 58 -12.40 6.53 13.24
CA TYR A 58 -11.10 6.27 13.84
C TYR A 58 -11.00 4.83 14.32
N LEU A 59 -9.96 4.14 13.87
CA LEU A 59 -9.60 2.78 14.28
C LEU A 59 -8.14 2.75 14.74
N GLY A 60 -7.76 1.77 15.57
CA GLY A 60 -6.38 1.59 16.01
C GLY A 60 -6.05 2.29 17.32
N GLY A 61 -4.84 2.86 17.44
CA GLY A 61 -4.36 3.51 18.68
C GLY A 61 -3.78 2.53 19.70
N THR A 62 -3.51 1.28 19.32
CA THR A 62 -2.94 0.23 20.16
C THR A 62 -1.45 -0.02 19.90
N GLY A 63 -0.80 0.86 19.11
CA GLY A 63 0.58 0.74 18.67
C GLY A 63 0.71 0.18 17.26
N ASN A 64 1.95 0.00 16.81
CA ASN A 64 2.23 -0.44 15.45
C ASN A 64 1.98 -1.95 15.27
N LEU A 65 0.85 -2.28 14.67
CA LEU A 65 0.44 -3.67 14.37
C LEU A 65 0.96 -4.17 13.01
N GLY A 66 1.55 -3.29 12.21
CA GLY A 66 1.90 -3.54 10.80
C GLY A 66 0.72 -3.32 9.86
N LEU A 67 1.01 -3.27 8.56
CA LEU A 67 0.06 -2.85 7.54
C LEU A 67 -1.01 -3.91 7.26
N SER A 68 -0.65 -5.22 7.25
CA SER A 68 -1.63 -6.30 7.04
C SER A 68 -2.71 -6.32 8.10
N LYS A 69 -2.34 -6.18 9.38
CA LYS A 69 -3.32 -6.14 10.48
C LYS A 69 -4.15 -4.87 10.44
N ALA A 70 -3.54 -3.73 10.10
CA ALA A 70 -4.24 -2.46 9.94
C ALA A 70 -5.35 -2.59 8.88
N TYR A 71 -5.02 -3.12 7.70
CA TYR A 71 -6.01 -3.34 6.64
C TYR A 71 -7.09 -4.34 7.07
N ASN A 72 -6.70 -5.47 7.66
CA ASN A 72 -7.67 -6.46 8.13
C ASN A 72 -8.64 -5.89 9.16
N THR A 73 -8.17 -5.04 10.10
CA THR A 73 -9.05 -4.38 11.07
C THR A 73 -10.06 -3.45 10.37
N CYS A 74 -9.62 -2.69 9.36
CA CYS A 74 -10.52 -1.85 8.57
C CYS A 74 -11.54 -2.70 7.80
N ILE A 75 -11.11 -3.82 7.22
CA ILE A 75 -11.99 -4.76 6.51
C ILE A 75 -13.01 -5.38 7.46
N ASP A 76 -12.60 -5.79 8.67
CA ASP A 76 -13.49 -6.36 9.67
C ASP A 76 -14.57 -5.34 10.08
N TYR A 77 -14.17 -4.09 10.34
CA TYR A 77 -15.12 -2.99 10.60
C TYR A 77 -16.12 -2.80 9.45
N LEU A 78 -15.65 -2.84 8.21
CA LEU A 78 -16.51 -2.70 7.03
C LEU A 78 -17.47 -3.89 6.87
N LYS A 79 -17.06 -5.10 7.24
CA LYS A 79 -17.95 -6.29 7.28
C LYS A 79 -19.02 -6.14 8.34
N GLU A 80 -18.67 -5.71 9.55
CA GLU A 80 -19.58 -5.49 10.65
C GLU A 80 -20.65 -4.42 10.35
N THR A 81 -20.27 -3.41 9.55
CA THR A 81 -21.18 -2.35 9.11
C THR A 81 -21.93 -2.66 7.81
N ASN A 82 -21.85 -3.90 7.32
CA ASN A 82 -22.47 -4.35 6.06
C ASN A 82 -22.14 -3.44 4.87
N PHE A 83 -20.88 -3.03 4.75
CA PHE A 83 -20.43 -2.21 3.64
C PHE A 83 -20.42 -3.03 2.34
N HIS A 84 -20.92 -2.41 1.27
CA HIS A 84 -20.87 -2.92 -0.09
C HIS A 84 -20.36 -1.82 -1.01
N GLY A 85 -19.35 -2.10 -1.82
CA GLY A 85 -18.79 -1.10 -2.74
C GLY A 85 -17.30 -1.31 -2.96
N TYR A 86 -16.54 -0.24 -3.00
CA TYR A 86 -15.10 -0.29 -3.21
C TYR A 86 -14.35 0.33 -2.05
N VAL A 87 -13.25 -0.31 -1.67
CA VAL A 87 -12.30 0.19 -0.67
C VAL A 87 -11.10 0.77 -1.40
N CYS A 88 -10.79 2.02 -1.14
CA CYS A 88 -9.63 2.73 -1.66
C CYS A 88 -8.56 2.80 -0.59
N LEU A 89 -7.37 2.27 -0.85
CA LEU A 89 -6.25 2.29 0.06
C LEU A 89 -5.34 3.47 -0.25
N PHE A 90 -4.94 4.23 0.76
CA PHE A 90 -4.00 5.33 0.60
C PHE A 90 -2.95 5.34 1.71
N ASP A 91 -1.74 5.75 1.34
CA ASP A 91 -0.72 6.16 2.30
C ASP A 91 -1.03 7.59 2.79
N ASP A 92 -0.45 8.00 3.90
CA ASP A 92 -0.71 9.30 4.54
C ASP A 92 -0.01 10.49 3.84
N ASP A 93 0.85 10.21 2.85
CA ASP A 93 1.63 11.16 2.07
C ASP A 93 1.23 11.24 0.57
N THR A 94 0.09 10.64 0.19
CA THR A 94 -0.38 10.62 -1.19
C THR A 94 -0.97 11.97 -1.60
N GLU A 95 -0.54 12.50 -2.75
CA GLU A 95 -1.14 13.69 -3.38
C GLU A 95 -2.44 13.30 -4.09
N LEU A 96 -3.54 13.40 -3.36
CA LEU A 96 -4.86 12.97 -3.82
C LEU A 96 -5.63 14.12 -4.47
N THR A 97 -6.34 13.84 -5.57
CA THR A 97 -7.16 14.82 -6.28
C THR A 97 -8.61 14.32 -6.48
N ALA A 98 -9.54 15.24 -6.70
CA ALA A 98 -10.93 14.91 -7.02
C ALA A 98 -11.04 14.06 -8.29
N ASP A 99 -10.14 14.24 -9.26
CA ASP A 99 -10.12 13.50 -10.51
C ASP A 99 -9.97 11.99 -10.33
N TYR A 100 -9.27 11.57 -9.26
CA TYR A 100 -9.19 10.15 -8.92
C TYR A 100 -10.57 9.56 -8.66
N PHE A 101 -11.38 10.21 -7.83
CA PHE A 101 -12.71 9.70 -7.48
C PHE A 101 -13.67 9.75 -8.68
N ASN A 102 -13.59 10.79 -9.51
CA ASN A 102 -14.37 10.90 -10.73
C ASN A 102 -14.03 9.79 -11.74
N ALA A 103 -12.75 9.49 -11.90
CA ALA A 103 -12.29 8.39 -12.76
C ALA A 103 -12.69 7.03 -12.21
N LEU A 104 -12.54 6.83 -10.90
CA LEU A 104 -12.92 5.60 -10.24
C LEU A 104 -14.42 5.33 -10.35
N GLN A 105 -15.27 6.34 -10.12
CA GLN A 105 -16.71 6.19 -10.20
C GLN A 105 -17.15 5.71 -11.59
N LYS A 106 -16.59 6.27 -12.66
CA LYS A 106 -16.84 5.81 -14.04
C LYS A 106 -16.33 4.37 -14.25
N ALA A 107 -15.14 4.06 -13.71
CA ALA A 107 -14.55 2.74 -13.87
C ALA A 107 -15.32 1.65 -13.12
N MET A 108 -15.93 1.95 -11.98
CA MET A 108 -16.76 1.02 -11.20
C MET A 108 -17.95 0.46 -12.01
N GLU A 109 -18.50 1.22 -12.97
CA GLU A 109 -19.58 0.77 -13.85
C GLU A 109 -19.18 -0.44 -14.71
N THR A 110 -17.88 -0.67 -14.90
CA THR A 110 -17.36 -1.83 -15.64
C THR A 110 -17.48 -3.16 -14.87
N GLY A 111 -17.79 -3.12 -13.57
CA GLY A 111 -17.83 -4.28 -12.69
C GLY A 111 -16.48 -4.94 -12.42
N ARG A 112 -15.38 -4.33 -12.85
CA ARG A 112 -14.02 -4.84 -12.56
C ARG A 112 -13.69 -4.68 -11.09
N LYS A 113 -12.85 -5.59 -10.55
CA LYS A 113 -12.65 -5.69 -9.09
C LYS A 113 -11.46 -4.92 -8.56
N ILE A 114 -10.46 -4.59 -9.38
CA ILE A 114 -9.23 -3.92 -8.96
C ILE A 114 -8.91 -2.79 -9.92
N PHE A 115 -8.73 -1.61 -9.35
CA PHE A 115 -8.30 -0.42 -10.08
C PHE A 115 -7.06 0.19 -9.43
N VAL A 116 -6.12 0.64 -10.25
CA VAL A 116 -4.89 1.30 -9.80
C VAL A 116 -4.59 2.52 -10.65
N PRO A 117 -4.12 3.64 -10.07
CA PRO A 117 -3.64 4.79 -10.82
C PRO A 117 -2.24 4.54 -11.37
N PHE A 118 -1.78 5.42 -12.25
CA PHE A 118 -0.36 5.58 -12.50
C PHE A 118 0.30 6.34 -11.34
N VAL A 119 1.40 5.81 -10.85
CA VAL A 119 2.22 6.49 -9.85
C VAL A 119 3.60 6.76 -10.44
N TYR A 120 3.99 8.02 -10.42
CA TYR A 120 5.26 8.48 -10.95
C TYR A 120 6.26 8.78 -9.83
N SER A 121 7.52 8.47 -10.11
CA SER A 121 8.64 8.92 -9.30
C SER A 121 9.81 9.26 -10.23
N ASN A 122 10.39 10.42 -10.05
CA ASN A 122 11.52 10.91 -10.87
C ASN A 122 11.26 10.80 -12.39
N GLY A 123 10.06 11.17 -12.84
CA GLY A 123 9.64 11.16 -14.24
C GLY A 123 9.43 9.77 -14.86
N ARG A 124 9.41 8.71 -14.05
CA ARG A 124 9.17 7.33 -14.51
C ARG A 124 7.94 6.74 -13.86
N ILE A 125 7.23 5.87 -14.59
CA ILE A 125 6.13 5.09 -14.03
C ILE A 125 6.73 4.09 -13.03
N LEU A 126 6.42 4.27 -11.75
CA LEU A 126 6.78 3.36 -10.68
C LEU A 126 5.75 2.25 -10.52
N SER A 127 4.48 2.60 -10.67
CA SER A 127 3.32 1.72 -10.51
C SER A 127 2.22 2.12 -11.50
N PRO A 128 1.50 1.16 -12.12
CA PRO A 128 1.75 -0.29 -12.05
C PRO A 128 3.05 -0.68 -12.74
N CYS A 129 3.55 -1.88 -12.42
CA CYS A 129 4.71 -2.46 -13.07
C CYS A 129 4.53 -3.99 -13.18
N ARG A 130 5.44 -4.68 -13.87
CA ARG A 130 5.49 -6.13 -13.87
C ARG A 130 6.35 -6.64 -12.72
N ILE A 131 6.08 -7.86 -12.26
CA ILE A 131 6.84 -8.48 -11.19
C ILE A 131 7.21 -9.93 -11.53
N THR A 132 8.49 -10.27 -11.38
CA THR A 132 8.95 -11.65 -11.53
C THR A 132 8.63 -12.49 -10.30
N SER A 133 8.78 -13.81 -10.44
CA SER A 133 8.65 -14.74 -9.31
C SER A 133 9.69 -14.53 -8.19
N TYR A 134 10.71 -13.71 -8.43
CA TYR A 134 11.73 -13.26 -7.46
C TYR A 134 11.43 -11.87 -6.90
N HIS A 135 10.22 -11.34 -7.11
CA HIS A 135 9.83 -9.97 -6.75
C HIS A 135 10.77 -8.89 -7.31
N LYS A 136 11.38 -9.16 -8.46
CA LYS A 136 12.07 -8.13 -9.24
C LYS A 136 11.02 -7.39 -10.07
N THR A 137 10.90 -6.09 -9.87
CA THR A 137 10.03 -5.21 -10.65
C THR A 137 10.62 -4.92 -12.02
N ILE A 138 9.76 -4.83 -13.02
CA ILE A 138 10.08 -4.45 -14.39
C ILE A 138 9.11 -3.33 -14.74
N LEU A 139 9.64 -2.11 -14.87
CA LEU A 139 8.84 -0.92 -15.15
C LEU A 139 8.33 -0.94 -16.60
N PHE A 140 7.14 -0.41 -16.81
CA PHE A 140 6.63 -0.15 -18.14
C PHE A 140 7.32 1.08 -18.74
N PRO A 141 7.67 1.04 -20.05
CA PRO A 141 8.33 2.17 -20.70
C PRO A 141 7.39 3.36 -20.94
N SER A 142 6.07 3.13 -20.97
CA SER A 142 5.05 4.14 -21.17
C SER A 142 3.69 3.70 -20.62
N GLU A 143 2.76 4.65 -20.45
CA GLU A 143 1.37 4.37 -20.05
C GLU A 143 0.65 3.50 -21.08
N GLN A 144 0.89 3.74 -22.38
CA GLN A 144 0.30 2.93 -23.46
C GLN A 144 0.76 1.46 -23.35
N ALA A 145 2.05 1.23 -23.05
CA ALA A 145 2.58 -0.11 -22.85
C ALA A 145 1.96 -0.79 -21.62
N ALA A 146 1.72 -0.05 -20.54
CA ALA A 146 1.05 -0.57 -19.36
C ALA A 146 -0.43 -0.88 -19.64
N ALA A 147 -1.16 0.02 -20.28
CA ALA A 147 -2.57 -0.13 -20.60
C ALA A 147 -2.84 -1.29 -21.58
N ALA A 148 -1.94 -1.52 -22.52
CA ALA A 148 -2.01 -2.62 -23.49
C ALA A 148 -1.59 -3.98 -22.92
N TYR A 149 -1.02 -4.02 -21.71
CA TYR A 149 -0.49 -5.25 -21.13
C TYR A 149 -1.60 -6.17 -20.62
N GLN A 150 -1.56 -7.44 -21.04
CA GLN A 150 -2.57 -8.46 -20.70
C GLN A 150 -1.99 -9.62 -19.84
N GLY A 151 -0.76 -9.48 -19.36
CA GLY A 151 -0.13 -10.52 -18.53
C GLY A 151 -0.64 -10.52 -17.09
N THR A 152 -0.47 -11.65 -16.42
CA THR A 152 -0.90 -11.86 -15.03
C THR A 152 0.18 -11.49 -13.99
N ASP A 153 1.36 -11.08 -14.44
CA ASP A 153 2.48 -10.68 -13.58
C ASP A 153 2.50 -9.16 -13.30
N ILE A 154 1.35 -8.50 -13.41
CA ILE A 154 1.20 -7.08 -13.07
C ILE A 154 1.11 -6.92 -11.55
N THR A 155 1.75 -5.88 -11.04
CA THR A 155 1.66 -5.45 -9.63
C THR A 155 1.58 -3.94 -9.54
N ALA A 156 1.09 -3.46 -8.41
CA ALA A 156 0.99 -2.04 -8.10
C ALA A 156 1.24 -1.80 -6.61
N ILE A 157 1.55 -0.58 -6.23
CA ILE A 157 1.58 -0.16 -4.83
C ILE A 157 0.14 0.01 -4.31
N ASN A 158 -0.03 -0.09 -2.99
CA ASN A 158 -1.36 0.02 -2.37
C ASN A 158 -1.95 1.44 -2.51
N SER A 159 -1.12 2.47 -2.49
CA SER A 159 -1.62 3.85 -2.53
C SER A 159 -2.36 4.16 -3.83
N GLY A 160 -3.65 4.47 -3.70
CA GLY A 160 -4.59 4.68 -4.80
C GLY A 160 -5.20 3.39 -5.36
N MET A 161 -4.91 2.21 -4.78
CA MET A 161 -5.56 0.97 -5.18
C MET A 161 -7.00 0.94 -4.69
N ALA A 162 -7.96 0.76 -5.60
CA ALA A 162 -9.37 0.55 -5.28
C ALA A 162 -9.76 -0.90 -5.52
N LEU A 163 -10.38 -1.50 -4.52
CA LEU A 163 -10.72 -2.92 -4.47
C LEU A 163 -12.22 -3.08 -4.27
N SER A 164 -12.90 -3.85 -5.13
CA SER A 164 -14.26 -4.27 -4.85
C SER A 164 -14.31 -5.01 -3.51
N PHE A 165 -15.22 -4.61 -2.63
CA PHE A 165 -15.29 -5.20 -1.29
C PHE A 165 -15.58 -6.70 -1.32
N SER A 166 -16.23 -7.20 -2.38
CA SER A 166 -16.45 -8.64 -2.60
C SER A 166 -15.14 -9.48 -2.70
N ILE A 167 -13.98 -8.85 -2.90
CA ILE A 167 -12.69 -9.55 -2.82
C ILE A 167 -12.47 -10.14 -1.43
N PHE A 168 -12.92 -9.43 -0.40
CA PHE A 168 -12.69 -9.78 1.00
C PHE A 168 -13.68 -10.81 1.56
N ASP A 169 -14.59 -11.34 0.75
CA ASP A 169 -15.44 -12.47 1.14
C ASP A 169 -14.60 -13.72 1.38
N ASP A 170 -13.55 -13.93 0.57
CA ASP A 170 -12.67 -15.08 0.61
C ASP A 170 -11.16 -14.72 0.64
N TYR A 171 -10.82 -13.45 0.87
CA TYR A 171 -9.45 -12.99 1.00
C TYR A 171 -9.25 -12.19 2.29
N ARG A 172 -8.11 -12.44 2.91
CA ARG A 172 -7.60 -11.67 4.05
C ARG A 172 -6.11 -11.44 3.86
N TYR A 173 -5.60 -10.29 4.22
CA TYR A 173 -4.16 -10.03 4.19
C TYR A 173 -3.44 -10.96 5.17
N ASP A 174 -2.28 -11.50 4.75
CA ASP A 174 -1.47 -12.39 5.59
C ASP A 174 -0.76 -11.58 6.69
N GLU A 175 -1.20 -11.73 7.93
CA GLU A 175 -0.71 -10.98 9.09
C GLU A 175 0.72 -11.33 9.52
N ASN A 176 1.31 -12.36 8.92
CA ASN A 176 2.74 -12.66 9.07
C ASN A 176 3.62 -11.73 8.23
N ILE A 177 3.04 -10.98 7.30
CA ILE A 177 3.71 -9.93 6.52
C ILE A 177 3.39 -8.60 7.19
N PHE A 178 4.43 -7.96 7.75
CA PHE A 178 4.25 -6.76 8.54
C PHE A 178 4.07 -5.50 7.69
N LEU A 179 4.90 -5.36 6.63
CA LEU A 179 4.93 -4.12 5.83
C LEU A 179 5.29 -4.35 4.37
N ASP A 180 6.34 -5.13 4.07
CA ASP A 180 6.89 -5.23 2.72
C ASP A 180 6.31 -6.40 1.92
N GLY A 181 5.89 -6.13 0.68
CA GLY A 181 5.40 -7.15 -0.25
C GLY A 181 3.95 -7.57 -0.04
N ILE A 182 3.20 -6.84 0.78
CA ILE A 182 1.76 -7.04 0.99
C ILE A 182 1.00 -6.89 -0.32
N ASP A 183 1.23 -5.79 -1.04
CA ASP A 183 0.68 -5.47 -2.35
C ASP A 183 1.02 -6.56 -3.39
N HIS A 184 2.27 -6.94 -3.47
CA HIS A 184 2.72 -8.00 -4.39
C HIS A 184 2.08 -9.35 -4.09
N THR A 185 1.95 -9.69 -2.81
CA THR A 185 1.35 -10.96 -2.39
C THR A 185 -0.16 -10.95 -2.66
N HIS A 186 -0.84 -9.83 -2.38
CA HIS A 186 -2.25 -9.62 -2.67
C HIS A 186 -2.54 -9.77 -4.18
N LEU A 187 -1.87 -8.98 -5.01
CA LEU A 187 -2.13 -8.99 -6.45
C LEU A 187 -1.77 -10.32 -7.12
N ARG A 188 -0.75 -11.01 -6.64
CA ARG A 188 -0.45 -12.38 -7.09
C ARG A 188 -1.58 -13.36 -6.74
N HIS A 189 -2.16 -13.25 -5.54
CA HIS A 189 -3.31 -14.07 -5.15
C HIS A 189 -4.52 -13.77 -6.05
N MET A 190 -4.78 -12.49 -6.35
CA MET A 190 -5.84 -12.09 -7.26
C MET A 190 -5.63 -12.61 -8.68
N ALA A 191 -4.40 -12.53 -9.20
CA ALA A 191 -4.03 -13.08 -10.50
C ALA A 191 -4.26 -14.60 -10.59
N ALA A 192 -3.95 -15.35 -9.52
CA ALA A 192 -4.23 -16.79 -9.44
C ALA A 192 -5.74 -17.13 -9.49
N LYS A 193 -6.61 -16.17 -9.14
CA LYS A 193 -8.08 -16.25 -9.27
C LYS A 193 -8.60 -15.64 -10.58
N ASN A 194 -7.73 -15.34 -11.53
CA ASN A 194 -8.05 -14.66 -12.79
C ASN A 194 -8.71 -13.28 -12.61
N ILE A 195 -8.46 -12.61 -11.48
CA ILE A 195 -8.88 -11.23 -11.24
C ILE A 195 -7.77 -10.32 -11.78
N VAL A 196 -8.10 -9.55 -12.80
CA VAL A 196 -7.14 -8.65 -13.47
C VAL A 196 -7.13 -7.26 -12.85
N VAL A 197 -5.98 -6.63 -12.88
CA VAL A 197 -5.80 -5.22 -12.51
C VAL A 197 -6.21 -4.33 -13.67
N SER A 198 -7.02 -3.32 -13.39
CA SER A 198 -7.45 -2.30 -14.36
C SER A 198 -6.78 -0.98 -14.00
N ILE A 199 -6.24 -0.30 -15.01
CA ILE A 199 -5.51 0.95 -14.80
C ILE A 199 -6.48 2.12 -14.99
N LEU A 200 -6.50 3.04 -14.02
CA LEU A 200 -7.21 4.31 -14.12
C LEU A 200 -6.34 5.33 -14.87
N ASP A 201 -6.96 6.14 -15.71
CA ASP A 201 -6.26 7.28 -16.35
C ASP A 201 -6.11 8.45 -15.37
N VAL A 202 -5.43 8.17 -14.26
CA VAL A 202 -5.10 9.12 -13.21
C VAL A 202 -3.64 8.98 -12.84
N ARG A 203 -3.00 10.08 -12.52
CA ARG A 203 -1.55 10.15 -12.23
C ARG A 203 -1.33 10.73 -10.85
N PHE A 204 -0.61 9.97 -10.00
CA PHE A 204 -0.09 10.43 -8.73
C PHE A 204 1.40 10.67 -8.85
N HIS A 205 1.87 11.74 -8.24
CA HIS A 205 3.29 12.00 -8.11
C HIS A 205 3.73 11.63 -6.70
N HIS A 206 4.60 10.64 -6.60
CA HIS A 206 5.18 10.23 -5.33
C HIS A 206 6.45 11.04 -5.10
N HIS A 207 6.36 12.00 -4.20
CA HIS A 207 7.54 12.64 -3.67
C HIS A 207 8.17 11.67 -2.67
N PHE A 208 9.19 10.94 -3.10
CA PHE A 208 9.95 10.16 -2.13
C PHE A 208 10.49 11.12 -1.07
N SER A 209 9.96 11.03 0.14
CA SER A 209 10.54 11.64 1.36
C SER A 209 11.98 11.13 1.64
N GLY A 210 12.57 10.43 0.69
CA GLY A 210 13.87 9.78 0.73
C GLY A 210 15.02 10.55 0.09
N ASP A 211 14.87 11.81 -0.28
CA ASP A 211 16.02 12.64 -0.69
C ASP A 211 16.95 12.97 0.50
N GLU A 212 16.45 12.91 1.73
CA GLU A 212 17.29 12.84 2.91
C GLU A 212 17.63 11.37 3.21
N LYS A 213 18.90 10.99 3.09
CA LYS A 213 19.37 9.66 3.47
C LYS A 213 18.95 9.37 4.92
N PRO A 214 18.12 8.35 5.18
CA PRO A 214 17.71 8.05 6.54
C PRO A 214 18.94 7.76 7.40
N SER A 215 18.85 8.00 8.70
CA SER A 215 19.91 7.65 9.63
C SER A 215 20.25 6.14 9.51
N LYS A 216 21.49 5.76 9.79
CA LYS A 216 21.91 4.35 9.82
C LYS A 216 20.96 3.51 10.70
N LYS A 217 20.54 4.05 11.87
CA LYS A 217 19.63 3.38 12.79
C LYS A 217 18.27 3.12 12.14
N SER A 218 17.68 4.13 11.51
CA SER A 218 16.40 3.99 10.80
C SER A 218 16.51 3.00 9.63
N ALA A 219 17.61 3.05 8.87
CA ALA A 219 17.86 2.13 7.77
C ALA A 219 17.99 0.67 8.24
N LEU A 220 18.64 0.42 9.39
CA LEU A 220 18.76 -0.92 9.99
C LEU A 220 17.39 -1.46 10.42
N ILE A 221 16.57 -0.65 11.10
CA ILE A 221 15.22 -1.03 11.52
C ILE A 221 14.39 -1.40 10.30
N ARG A 222 14.36 -0.50 9.29
CA ARG A 222 13.59 -0.68 8.06
C ARG A 222 14.04 -1.91 7.25
N PHE A 223 15.36 -2.15 7.19
CA PHE A 223 15.90 -3.35 6.55
C PHE A 223 15.56 -4.61 7.33
N GLY A 224 15.53 -4.56 8.66
CA GLY A 224 15.14 -5.68 9.51
C GLY A 224 13.71 -6.14 9.24
N ILE A 225 12.76 -5.19 9.12
CA ILE A 225 11.37 -5.47 8.72
C ILE A 225 11.33 -6.13 7.34
N PHE A 226 11.97 -5.50 6.34
CA PHE A 226 12.05 -6.02 4.99
C PHE A 226 12.61 -7.46 4.93
N ALA A 227 13.72 -7.71 5.63
CA ALA A 227 14.35 -9.03 5.64
C ALA A 227 13.44 -10.10 6.28
N LYS A 228 12.72 -9.75 7.36
CA LYS A 228 11.78 -10.65 8.02
C LYS A 228 10.57 -10.97 7.14
N ASP A 229 9.95 -9.96 6.54
CA ASP A 229 8.79 -10.14 5.67
C ASP A 229 9.13 -11.03 4.46
N TYR A 230 10.26 -10.76 3.80
CA TYR A 230 10.69 -11.55 2.66
C TYR A 230 11.24 -12.94 3.03
N ALA A 231 11.75 -13.15 4.25
CA ALA A 231 12.06 -14.48 4.74
C ALA A 231 10.80 -15.34 4.85
N TYR A 232 9.69 -14.73 5.28
CA TYR A 232 8.39 -15.41 5.33
C TYR A 232 7.81 -15.62 3.93
N ILE A 233 7.76 -14.59 3.08
CA ILE A 233 7.22 -14.68 1.71
C ILE A 233 7.97 -15.74 0.89
N PHE A 234 9.29 -15.81 1.02
CA PHE A 234 10.13 -16.76 0.30
C PHE A 234 10.52 -18.00 1.10
N ARG A 235 9.77 -18.37 2.18
CA ARG A 235 10.08 -19.54 3.01
C ARG A 235 10.23 -20.84 2.22
N ALA A 236 9.46 -21.00 1.15
CA ALA A 236 9.55 -22.13 0.23
C ALA A 236 10.50 -21.90 -0.97
N LYS A 237 11.09 -20.70 -1.12
CA LYS A 237 11.91 -20.34 -2.28
C LYS A 237 13.18 -19.59 -1.84
N LYS A 238 14.03 -20.25 -1.08
CA LYS A 238 15.25 -19.65 -0.52
C LYS A 238 16.16 -18.91 -1.53
N PRO A 239 16.36 -19.35 -2.80
CA PRO A 239 17.15 -18.59 -3.76
C PRO A 239 16.58 -17.19 -4.04
N ALA A 240 15.24 -17.02 -4.04
CA ALA A 240 14.62 -15.71 -4.24
C ALA A 240 14.89 -14.77 -3.05
N TYR A 241 14.86 -15.29 -1.82
CA TYR A 241 15.25 -14.54 -0.64
C TYR A 241 16.69 -14.01 -0.75
N TRP A 242 17.64 -14.89 -1.03
CA TRP A 242 19.05 -14.51 -1.15
C TRP A 242 19.29 -13.51 -2.27
N TYR A 243 18.62 -13.67 -3.40
CA TYR A 243 18.73 -12.73 -4.51
C TYR A 243 18.21 -11.34 -4.13
N LEU A 244 16.99 -11.25 -3.59
CA LEU A 244 16.34 -9.97 -3.33
C LEU A 244 16.93 -9.28 -2.08
N VAL A 245 16.91 -10.00 -0.96
CA VAL A 245 17.30 -9.45 0.35
C VAL A 245 18.82 -9.31 0.44
N GLY A 246 19.57 -10.29 -0.10
CA GLY A 246 21.03 -10.23 -0.17
C GLY A 246 21.54 -9.07 -1.01
N LYS A 247 20.94 -8.84 -2.18
CA LYS A 247 21.29 -7.68 -3.03
C LYS A 247 21.05 -6.35 -2.28
N ARG A 248 19.92 -6.22 -1.55
CA ARG A 248 19.62 -5.02 -0.75
C ARG A 248 20.59 -4.88 0.42
N ALA A 249 20.91 -5.97 1.13
CA ALA A 249 21.88 -5.97 2.21
C ALA A 249 23.26 -5.48 1.75
N LEU A 250 23.77 -6.00 0.63
CA LEU A 250 25.05 -5.57 0.06
C LEU A 250 25.04 -4.08 -0.29
N ARG A 251 24.00 -3.60 -0.95
CA ARG A 251 23.87 -2.18 -1.29
C ARG A 251 23.90 -1.30 -0.04
N LEU A 252 23.13 -1.65 1.01
CA LEU A 252 23.08 -0.89 2.25
C LEU A 252 24.40 -0.97 3.03
N THR A 253 25.06 -2.12 3.01
CA THR A 253 26.41 -2.29 3.62
C THR A 253 27.40 -1.32 3.01
N LEU A 254 27.44 -1.21 1.67
CA LEU A 254 28.30 -0.27 0.96
C LEU A 254 27.90 1.20 1.24
N GLN A 255 26.61 1.50 1.18
CA GLN A 255 26.05 2.85 1.38
C GLN A 255 26.36 3.41 2.77
N TYR A 256 26.19 2.58 3.82
CA TYR A 256 26.36 2.99 5.22
C TYR A 256 27.71 2.57 5.81
N LYS A 257 28.58 1.91 5.04
CA LYS A 257 29.87 1.36 5.48
C LYS A 257 29.73 0.53 6.76
N SER A 258 28.75 -0.39 6.81
CA SER A 258 28.42 -1.16 8.01
C SER A 258 28.02 -2.59 7.68
N LEU A 259 28.68 -3.55 8.33
CA LEU A 259 28.39 -4.97 8.23
C LEU A 259 27.10 -5.39 8.97
N ASP A 260 26.46 -4.49 9.71
CA ASP A 260 25.26 -4.81 10.50
C ASP A 260 24.10 -5.24 9.60
N PHE A 261 24.01 -4.75 8.36
CA PHE A 261 23.03 -5.20 7.38
C PHE A 261 23.22 -6.67 6.98
N LEU A 262 24.46 -7.13 6.86
CA LEU A 262 24.75 -8.55 6.60
C LEU A 262 24.43 -9.42 7.83
N LYS A 263 24.65 -8.92 9.05
CA LYS A 263 24.25 -9.64 10.27
C LYS A 263 22.72 -9.83 10.34
N ILE A 264 21.93 -8.79 9.98
CA ILE A 264 20.47 -8.89 9.90
C ILE A 264 20.06 -9.95 8.87
N LEU A 265 20.64 -9.90 7.65
CA LEU A 265 20.38 -10.87 6.59
C LEU A 265 20.56 -12.32 7.07
N LEU A 266 21.63 -12.60 7.84
CA LEU A 266 21.94 -13.93 8.34
C LEU A 266 21.00 -14.39 9.47
N ARG A 267 20.45 -13.46 10.26
CA ARG A 267 19.55 -13.74 11.38
C ARG A 267 18.07 -13.88 10.97
N SER A 268 17.70 -13.37 9.81
CA SER A 268 16.31 -13.34 9.35
C SER A 268 15.92 -14.57 8.52
N LYS A 269 16.68 -15.68 8.59
CA LYS A 269 16.47 -16.92 7.83
C LYS A 269 15.25 -17.69 8.30
#